data_fca9b725f99499281325ec3fe41d3d2b
#
_entry.id   fca9b725f99499281325ec3fe41d3d2b
#
_cell.length_a   1.000
_cell.length_b   1.000
_cell.length_c   1.000
_cell.angle_alpha   90.00
_cell.angle_beta   90.00
_cell.angle_gamma   90.00
#
_symmetry.space_group_name_H-M   'P 1'
#
loop_
_entity.id
_entity.type
_entity.pdbx_description
1 polymer ?
#
loop_
_entity_poly.entity_id
_entity_poly.type
_entity_poly.pdbx_seq_one_letter_code
_entity_poly.pdbx_strand_id
1 'polypeptide(L)'
;RGSELQSVGAVHEQRLRAAKRAIERLAPRRDWQDAGQGWQGIETTLKLSGWAKGRRIILLRRRVAGERVRHRDEDTAQLRLSFASIDDGGEAWEHAALVTSLDEPILGLGQLYRDRADCENAFDELKNQWGWGGFTTHDLARCRLAARLVALVYNWWNLFTRLAEPDKHLEAITSRPLLLTAIAERTRHARQTTLRIASTHAKADWMARALAGIARFLGALAKAAEQLT
;
A
#
# COMPACT_ATOMS: atom_id res chain seq x y z
N ARG A 1 -3.14 36.86 -4.62
CA ARG A 1 -3.29 35.48 -4.10
C ARG A 1 -4.62 34.81 -4.50
N GLY A 2 -5.71 35.56 -4.70
CA GLY A 2 -7.01 35.00 -5.14
C GLY A 2 -7.04 34.51 -6.59
N SER A 3 -6.32 35.16 -7.51
CA SER A 3 -6.31 34.80 -8.94
C SER A 3 -5.50 33.54 -9.25
N GLU A 4 -4.44 33.24 -8.48
CA GLU A 4 -3.64 32.02 -8.66
C GLU A 4 -4.38 30.75 -8.19
N LEU A 5 -5.12 30.84 -7.08
CA LEU A 5 -5.94 29.73 -6.59
C LEU A 5 -7.09 29.38 -7.54
N GLN A 6 -7.72 30.39 -8.17
CA GLN A 6 -8.74 30.16 -9.19
C GLN A 6 -8.17 29.51 -10.45
N SER A 7 -6.96 29.87 -10.89
CA SER A 7 -6.31 29.25 -12.05
C SER A 7 -5.94 27.79 -11.82
N VAL A 8 -5.46 27.44 -10.62
CA VAL A 8 -5.13 26.06 -10.25
C VAL A 8 -6.39 25.18 -10.21
N GLY A 9 -7.50 25.67 -9.67
CA GLY A 9 -8.78 24.97 -9.66
C GLY A 9 -9.32 24.68 -11.06
N ALA A 10 -9.28 25.66 -11.96
CA ALA A 10 -9.74 25.50 -13.34
C ALA A 10 -8.91 24.48 -14.15
N VAL A 11 -7.59 24.47 -13.97
CA VAL A 11 -6.68 23.49 -14.61
C VAL A 11 -6.96 22.08 -14.11
N HIS A 12 -7.23 21.93 -12.82
CA HIS A 12 -7.56 20.65 -12.22
C HIS A 12 -8.89 20.10 -12.77
N GLU A 13 -9.92 20.92 -12.84
CA GLU A 13 -11.23 20.55 -13.37
C GLU A 13 -11.16 20.14 -14.85
N GLN A 14 -10.38 20.83 -15.67
CA GLN A 14 -10.18 20.48 -17.08
C GLN A 14 -9.52 19.11 -17.25
N ARG A 15 -8.52 18.78 -16.40
CA ARG A 15 -7.87 17.47 -16.41
C ARG A 15 -8.86 16.36 -16.07
N LEU A 16 -9.72 16.59 -15.09
CA LEU A 16 -10.78 15.68 -14.70
C LEU A 16 -11.77 15.38 -15.81
N ARG A 17 -12.27 16.44 -16.47
CA ARG A 17 -13.21 16.31 -17.59
C ARG A 17 -12.59 15.57 -18.77
N ALA A 18 -11.31 15.77 -19.04
CA ALA A 18 -10.61 15.05 -20.10
C ALA A 18 -10.42 13.56 -19.77
N ALA A 19 -10.10 13.23 -18.53
CA ALA A 19 -10.01 11.84 -18.08
C ALA A 19 -11.37 11.14 -18.13
N LYS A 20 -12.46 11.79 -17.66
CA LYS A 20 -13.83 11.25 -17.76
C LYS A 20 -14.21 10.94 -19.21
N ARG A 21 -14.02 11.88 -20.13
CA ARG A 21 -14.30 11.66 -21.57
C ARG A 21 -13.46 10.53 -22.17
N ALA A 22 -12.22 10.36 -21.73
CA ALA A 22 -11.38 9.24 -22.17
C ALA A 22 -11.92 7.91 -21.65
N ILE A 23 -12.36 7.86 -20.40
CA ILE A 23 -12.99 6.67 -19.79
C ILE A 23 -14.27 6.32 -20.56
N GLU A 24 -15.20 7.26 -20.74
CA GLU A 24 -16.45 7.06 -21.48
C GLU A 24 -16.22 6.51 -22.89
N ARG A 25 -15.23 7.05 -23.61
CA ARG A 25 -14.87 6.59 -24.94
C ARG A 25 -14.25 5.19 -24.98
N LEU A 26 -13.46 4.84 -23.97
CA LEU A 26 -12.67 3.62 -23.98
C LEU A 26 -13.32 2.48 -23.17
N ALA A 27 -14.25 2.78 -22.26
CA ALA A 27 -14.94 1.78 -21.45
C ALA A 27 -15.58 0.64 -22.27
N PRO A 28 -16.26 0.90 -23.42
CA PRO A 28 -16.88 -0.16 -24.23
C PRO A 28 -15.89 -1.00 -25.03
N ARG A 29 -14.61 -0.63 -25.11
CA ARG A 29 -13.61 -1.41 -25.83
C ARG A 29 -13.35 -2.76 -25.14
N ARG A 30 -12.96 -3.76 -25.96
CA ARG A 30 -12.73 -5.14 -25.51
C ARG A 30 -11.24 -5.51 -25.36
N ASP A 31 -10.34 -4.62 -25.78
CA ASP A 31 -8.87 -4.83 -25.79
C ASP A 31 -8.17 -4.36 -24.52
N TRP A 32 -8.87 -4.43 -23.40
CA TRP A 32 -8.29 -4.20 -22.07
C TRP A 32 -7.32 -5.33 -21.74
N GLN A 33 -6.09 -4.96 -21.36
CA GLN A 33 -5.03 -5.88 -20.98
C GLN A 33 -5.03 -6.09 -19.47
N ASP A 34 -4.50 -7.21 -19.01
CA ASP A 34 -4.28 -7.45 -17.59
C ASP A 34 -3.25 -6.45 -17.02
N ALA A 35 -3.60 -5.80 -15.92
CA ALA A 35 -2.72 -4.90 -15.18
C ALA A 35 -2.38 -5.44 -13.77
N GLY A 36 -2.71 -6.71 -13.50
CA GLY A 36 -2.45 -7.42 -12.25
C GLY A 36 -3.46 -7.12 -11.14
N GLN A 37 -3.61 -8.07 -10.22
CA GLN A 37 -4.47 -7.95 -9.02
C GLN A 37 -5.93 -7.56 -9.33
N GLY A 38 -6.50 -8.10 -10.42
CA GLY A 38 -7.87 -7.82 -10.84
C GLY A 38 -8.07 -6.47 -11.51
N TRP A 39 -7.00 -5.73 -11.79
CA TRP A 39 -7.04 -4.53 -12.62
C TRP A 39 -6.83 -4.87 -14.10
N GLN A 40 -7.50 -4.11 -14.95
CA GLN A 40 -7.32 -4.09 -16.39
C GLN A 40 -6.84 -2.70 -16.82
N GLY A 41 -6.02 -2.63 -17.84
CA GLY A 41 -5.47 -1.39 -18.36
C GLY A 41 -5.64 -1.25 -19.86
N ILE A 42 -5.80 -0.02 -20.33
CA ILE A 42 -5.80 0.32 -21.76
C ILE A 42 -4.97 1.58 -21.98
N GLU A 43 -4.22 1.60 -23.07
CA GLU A 43 -3.38 2.73 -23.43
C GLU A 43 -4.10 3.71 -24.35
N THR A 44 -3.83 4.99 -24.15
CA THR A 44 -4.26 6.07 -25.04
C THR A 44 -3.29 7.24 -24.98
N THR A 45 -3.44 8.17 -25.91
CA THR A 45 -2.73 9.45 -25.89
C THR A 45 -3.72 10.58 -25.69
N LEU A 46 -3.43 11.44 -24.73
CA LEU A 46 -4.21 12.67 -24.52
C LEU A 46 -3.30 13.89 -24.62
N LYS A 47 -3.85 14.96 -25.22
CA LYS A 47 -3.25 16.30 -25.21
C LYS A 47 -4.21 17.20 -24.44
N LEU A 48 -3.81 17.61 -23.26
CA LEU A 48 -4.57 18.56 -22.45
C LEU A 48 -4.16 19.99 -22.77
N SER A 49 -5.06 20.94 -22.46
CA SER A 49 -4.75 22.37 -22.54
C SER A 49 -3.51 22.68 -21.67
N GLY A 50 -2.59 23.46 -22.22
CA GLY A 50 -1.31 23.76 -21.57
C GLY A 50 -0.21 22.70 -21.72
N TRP A 51 -0.47 21.57 -22.38
CA TRP A 51 0.58 20.60 -22.72
C TRP A 51 1.13 20.88 -24.12
N ALA A 52 2.45 20.99 -24.24
CA ALA A 52 3.11 21.20 -25.52
C ALA A 52 2.87 20.03 -26.50
N LYS A 53 2.81 18.79 -25.99
CA LYS A 53 2.59 17.57 -26.77
C LYS A 53 1.60 16.61 -26.09
N GLY A 54 1.02 15.69 -26.87
CA GLY A 54 0.29 14.56 -26.32
C GLY A 54 1.16 13.71 -25.40
N ARG A 55 0.58 13.16 -24.34
CA ARG A 55 1.25 12.28 -23.40
C ARG A 55 0.58 10.92 -23.39
N ARG A 56 1.37 9.90 -23.15
CA ARG A 56 0.94 8.53 -22.93
C ARG A 56 0.11 8.46 -21.65
N ILE A 57 -1.10 7.91 -21.74
CA ILE A 57 -2.03 7.73 -20.64
C ILE A 57 -2.40 6.25 -20.56
N ILE A 58 -2.31 5.70 -19.38
CA ILE A 58 -2.86 4.38 -19.08
C ILE A 58 -4.13 4.58 -18.27
N LEU A 59 -5.26 4.14 -18.79
CA LEU A 59 -6.49 4.04 -18.01
C LEU A 59 -6.52 2.66 -17.39
N LEU A 60 -6.70 2.61 -16.08
CA LEU A 60 -6.89 1.39 -15.32
C LEU A 60 -8.36 1.29 -14.90
N ARG A 61 -8.89 0.06 -14.84
CA ARG A 61 -10.20 -0.23 -14.28
C ARG A 61 -10.20 -1.52 -13.47
N ARG A 62 -11.05 -1.60 -12.46
CA ARG A 62 -11.36 -2.87 -11.77
C ARG A 62 -12.83 -2.92 -11.41
N ARG A 63 -13.37 -4.13 -11.27
CA ARG A 63 -14.72 -4.34 -10.75
C ARG A 63 -14.78 -4.03 -9.26
N VAL A 64 -15.87 -3.39 -8.84
CA VAL A 64 -16.13 -3.06 -7.44
C VAL A 64 -17.45 -3.69 -7.03
N ALA A 65 -17.49 -4.40 -5.89
CA ALA A 65 -18.74 -4.93 -5.35
C ALA A 65 -19.72 -3.78 -5.06
N GLY A 66 -20.99 -3.92 -5.49
CA GLY A 66 -21.99 -2.85 -5.49
C GLY A 66 -22.26 -2.19 -4.13
N GLU A 67 -22.04 -2.91 -3.01
CA GLU A 67 -22.15 -2.33 -1.66
C GLU A 67 -21.11 -1.22 -1.39
N ARG A 68 -19.92 -1.29 -1.96
CA ARG A 68 -18.88 -0.25 -1.78
C ARG A 68 -19.18 1.05 -2.51
N VAL A 69 -20.04 1.02 -3.53
CA VAL A 69 -20.42 2.21 -4.29
C VAL A 69 -21.40 3.07 -3.51
N ARG A 70 -22.28 2.45 -2.73
CA ARG A 70 -23.35 3.15 -1.96
C ARG A 70 -22.82 3.91 -0.74
N HIS A 71 -21.74 3.43 -0.09
CA HIS A 71 -21.19 4.06 1.12
C HIS A 71 -20.19 5.19 0.84
N ARG A 72 -19.87 5.49 -0.42
CA ARG A 72 -18.82 6.45 -0.78
C ARG A 72 -19.33 7.88 -1.01
N ASP A 73 -20.64 8.07 -1.13
CA ASP A 73 -21.24 9.37 -1.45
C ASP A 73 -21.57 10.24 -0.22
N GLU A 74 -21.54 9.71 1.01
CA GLU A 74 -22.05 10.43 2.18
C GLU A 74 -21.01 11.06 3.10
N ASP A 75 -19.72 10.70 3.03
CA ASP A 75 -18.76 11.17 4.03
C ASP A 75 -17.38 11.47 3.46
N THR A 76 -17.21 12.54 2.68
CA THR A 76 -15.94 13.30 2.72
C THR A 76 -15.97 14.47 1.74
N ALA A 77 -15.79 15.67 2.25
CA ALA A 77 -15.44 16.92 1.54
C ALA A 77 -14.03 16.87 0.89
N GLN A 78 -13.39 15.74 0.81
CA GLN A 78 -12.21 15.49 0.02
C GLN A 78 -12.66 14.96 -1.34
N LEU A 79 -12.47 15.76 -2.37
CA LEU A 79 -12.55 15.42 -3.79
C LEU A 79 -11.62 14.23 -4.10
N ARG A 80 -11.97 13.04 -3.63
CA ARG A 80 -11.42 11.80 -4.16
C ARG A 80 -12.00 11.65 -5.55
N LEU A 81 -11.15 11.72 -6.55
CA LEU A 81 -11.41 11.40 -7.93
C LEU A 81 -11.74 9.91 -8.08
N SER A 82 -12.84 9.45 -7.51
CA SER A 82 -13.36 8.13 -7.82
C SER A 82 -14.11 8.24 -9.14
N PHE A 83 -13.45 7.90 -10.22
CA PHE A 83 -14.11 7.63 -11.47
C PHE A 83 -14.82 6.28 -11.34
N ALA A 84 -16.02 6.26 -10.80
CA ALA A 84 -16.88 5.09 -10.84
C ALA A 84 -17.81 5.21 -12.05
N SER A 85 -17.97 4.11 -12.79
CA SER A 85 -18.97 3.99 -13.84
C SER A 85 -19.74 2.69 -13.65
N ILE A 86 -20.99 2.67 -14.06
CA ILE A 86 -21.80 1.46 -14.16
C ILE A 86 -21.93 1.16 -15.66
N ASP A 87 -21.60 -0.06 -16.06
CA ASP A 87 -21.75 -0.50 -17.43
C ASP A 87 -23.20 -0.93 -17.73
N ASP A 88 -23.48 -1.23 -19.01
CA ASP A 88 -24.81 -1.65 -19.48
C ASP A 88 -25.28 -2.98 -18.85
N GLY A 89 -24.37 -3.75 -18.27
CA GLY A 89 -24.66 -4.99 -17.51
C GLY A 89 -24.94 -4.75 -16.02
N GLY A 90 -24.92 -3.49 -15.55
CA GLY A 90 -25.11 -3.14 -14.15
C GLY A 90 -23.87 -3.36 -13.28
N GLU A 91 -22.71 -3.64 -13.87
CA GLU A 91 -21.45 -3.83 -13.14
C GLU A 91 -20.80 -2.47 -12.82
N ALA A 92 -20.37 -2.31 -11.57
CA ALA A 92 -19.68 -1.11 -11.14
C ALA A 92 -18.17 -1.23 -11.36
N TRP A 93 -17.59 -0.23 -11.98
CA TRP A 93 -16.16 -0.13 -12.29
C TRP A 93 -15.54 1.08 -11.61
N GLU A 94 -14.41 0.88 -10.96
CA GLU A 94 -13.52 1.95 -10.50
C GLU A 94 -12.45 2.17 -11.56
N HIS A 95 -12.17 3.44 -11.88
CA HIS A 95 -11.19 3.83 -12.87
C HIS A 95 -10.07 4.67 -12.26
N ALA A 96 -8.86 4.54 -12.80
CA ALA A 96 -7.74 5.43 -12.53
C ALA A 96 -7.06 5.82 -13.85
N ALA A 97 -6.50 7.03 -13.92
CA ALA A 97 -5.79 7.52 -15.09
C ALA A 97 -4.34 7.86 -14.71
N LEU A 98 -3.39 7.17 -15.32
CA LEU A 98 -1.97 7.37 -15.12
C LEU A 98 -1.37 8.10 -16.31
N VAL A 99 -0.62 9.15 -16.05
CA VAL A 99 0.22 9.84 -17.05
C VAL A 99 1.64 9.33 -16.89
N THR A 100 2.22 8.81 -17.97
CA THR A 100 3.58 8.27 -17.90
C THR A 100 4.43 8.68 -19.09
N SER A 101 5.73 8.76 -18.88
CA SER A 101 6.76 8.84 -19.91
C SER A 101 7.57 7.54 -20.01
N LEU A 102 7.28 6.54 -19.16
CA LEU A 102 7.96 5.26 -19.16
C LEU A 102 7.49 4.42 -20.33
N ASP A 103 8.41 3.70 -20.95
CA ASP A 103 8.14 2.74 -22.02
C ASP A 103 8.00 1.32 -21.43
N GLU A 104 7.12 1.19 -20.45
CA GLU A 104 6.84 -0.05 -19.74
C GLU A 104 5.48 -0.62 -20.18
N PRO A 105 5.31 -1.96 -20.16
CA PRO A 105 4.02 -2.62 -20.39
C PRO A 105 2.98 -2.18 -19.33
N ILE A 106 1.71 -2.29 -19.70
CA ILE A 106 0.58 -1.94 -18.82
C ILE A 106 0.64 -2.67 -17.49
N LEU A 107 1.02 -3.95 -17.48
CA LEU A 107 1.19 -4.76 -16.27
C LEU A 107 2.22 -4.14 -15.31
N GLY A 108 3.39 -3.76 -15.83
CA GLY A 108 4.45 -3.11 -15.05
C GLY A 108 4.03 -1.74 -14.51
N LEU A 109 3.35 -0.93 -15.34
CA LEU A 109 2.83 0.37 -14.91
C LEU A 109 1.73 0.24 -13.86
N GLY A 110 0.86 -0.75 -13.97
CA GLY A 110 -0.14 -1.08 -12.97
C GLY A 110 0.49 -1.47 -11.62
N GLN A 111 1.57 -2.24 -11.65
CA GLN A 111 2.32 -2.62 -10.46
C GLN A 111 3.01 -1.39 -9.81
N LEU A 112 3.74 -0.60 -10.60
CA LEU A 112 4.39 0.63 -10.11
C LEU A 112 3.40 1.61 -9.45
N TYR A 113 2.19 1.70 -9.97
CA TYR A 113 1.13 2.53 -9.38
C TYR A 113 0.70 2.01 -8.01
N ARG A 114 0.57 0.70 -7.85
CA ARG A 114 0.21 0.06 -6.56
C ARG A 114 1.34 0.17 -5.55
N ASP A 115 2.57 -0.07 -5.98
CA ASP A 115 3.76 0.06 -5.11
C ASP A 115 3.89 1.47 -4.51
N ARG A 116 3.48 2.51 -5.26
CA ARG A 116 3.40 3.86 -4.72
C ARG A 116 2.36 3.97 -3.60
N ALA A 117 1.17 3.39 -3.77
CA ALA A 117 0.14 3.41 -2.73
C ALA A 117 0.58 2.65 -1.48
N ASP A 118 1.28 1.51 -1.65
CA ASP A 118 1.84 0.74 -0.54
C ASP A 118 2.93 1.54 0.20
N CYS A 119 3.74 2.31 -0.53
CA CYS A 119 4.73 3.21 0.06
C CYS A 119 4.08 4.34 0.88
N GLU A 120 3.01 4.95 0.37
CA GLU A 120 2.24 5.98 1.08
C GLU A 120 1.63 5.41 2.37
N ASN A 121 1.05 4.21 2.33
CA ASN A 121 0.51 3.51 3.50
C ASN A 121 1.60 3.19 4.52
N ALA A 122 2.78 2.73 4.08
CA ALA A 122 3.92 2.47 4.96
C ALA A 122 4.42 3.75 5.66
N PHE A 123 4.48 4.89 4.95
CA PHE A 123 4.82 6.17 5.57
C PHE A 123 3.77 6.65 6.56
N ASP A 124 2.50 6.43 6.28
CA ASP A 124 1.41 6.76 7.19
C ASP A 124 1.51 5.93 8.49
N GLU A 125 1.73 4.63 8.36
CA GLU A 125 1.95 3.74 9.50
C GLU A 125 3.18 4.15 10.33
N LEU A 126 4.32 4.43 9.67
CA LEU A 126 5.54 4.90 10.32
C LEU A 126 5.31 6.17 11.15
N LYS A 127 4.61 7.15 10.60
CA LYS A 127 4.31 8.42 11.27
C LYS A 127 3.35 8.25 12.44
N ASN A 128 2.25 7.54 12.22
CA ASN A 128 1.13 7.50 13.14
C ASN A 128 1.23 6.39 14.19
N GLN A 129 1.96 5.31 13.90
CA GLN A 129 2.01 4.14 14.77
C GLN A 129 3.41 3.83 15.32
N TRP A 130 4.47 4.40 14.72
CA TRP A 130 5.86 4.14 15.08
C TRP A 130 6.62 5.39 15.55
N GLY A 131 5.95 6.53 15.63
CA GLY A 131 6.55 7.77 16.13
C GLY A 131 7.61 8.39 15.20
N TRP A 132 7.58 8.08 13.90
CA TRP A 132 8.60 8.52 12.93
C TRP A 132 8.66 10.05 12.74
N GLY A 133 7.66 10.81 13.16
CA GLY A 133 7.64 12.27 13.16
C GLY A 133 7.84 12.92 14.54
N GLY A 134 8.01 12.13 15.59
CA GLY A 134 8.09 12.59 16.99
C GLY A 134 9.51 12.93 17.45
N PHE A 135 10.20 13.84 16.72
CA PHE A 135 11.55 14.25 17.11
C PHE A 135 11.52 15.27 18.26
N THR A 136 12.31 15.01 19.31
CA THR A 136 12.45 15.86 20.49
C THR A 136 13.71 16.73 20.47
N THR A 137 14.47 16.71 19.38
CA THR A 137 15.73 17.45 19.20
C THR A 137 15.74 18.20 17.88
N HIS A 138 16.45 19.33 17.83
CA HIS A 138 16.73 20.08 16.60
C HIS A 138 18.03 19.66 15.91
N ASP A 139 18.75 18.67 16.48
CA ASP A 139 19.95 18.10 15.84
C ASP A 139 19.56 17.18 14.68
N LEU A 140 19.91 17.57 13.46
CA LEU A 140 19.57 16.84 12.23
C LEU A 140 20.20 15.44 12.21
N ALA A 141 21.41 15.26 12.73
CA ALA A 141 22.07 13.96 12.74
C ALA A 141 21.32 12.98 13.66
N ARG A 142 20.91 13.44 14.83
CA ARG A 142 20.08 12.65 15.75
C ARG A 142 18.71 12.34 15.17
N CYS A 143 18.06 13.28 14.53
CA CYS A 143 16.77 13.04 13.84
C CYS A 143 16.90 12.00 12.75
N ARG A 144 17.96 12.07 11.93
CA ARG A 144 18.24 11.07 10.89
C ARG A 144 18.52 9.68 11.46
N LEU A 145 19.27 9.60 12.56
CA LEU A 145 19.52 8.34 13.24
C LEU A 145 18.23 7.74 13.78
N ALA A 146 17.42 8.53 14.49
CA ALA A 146 16.14 8.09 15.03
C ALA A 146 15.20 7.60 13.93
N ALA A 147 15.08 8.34 12.83
CA ALA A 147 14.24 7.94 11.69
C ALA A 147 14.68 6.58 11.09
N ARG A 148 16.00 6.36 10.95
CA ARG A 148 16.54 5.09 10.45
C ARG A 148 16.29 3.93 11.41
N LEU A 149 16.44 4.16 12.72
CA LEU A 149 16.17 3.13 13.74
C LEU A 149 14.70 2.74 13.74
N VAL A 150 13.79 3.70 13.67
CA VAL A 150 12.35 3.42 13.56
C VAL A 150 12.04 2.61 12.31
N ALA A 151 12.59 2.98 11.15
CA ALA A 151 12.40 2.24 9.92
C ALA A 151 12.97 0.79 10.00
N LEU A 152 14.12 0.60 10.68
CA LEU A 152 14.70 -0.73 10.91
C LEU A 152 13.78 -1.60 11.78
N VAL A 153 13.25 -1.05 12.88
CA VAL A 153 12.34 -1.76 13.78
C VAL A 153 11.04 -2.08 13.06
N TYR A 154 10.51 -1.16 12.26
CA TYR A 154 9.35 -1.38 11.39
C TYR A 154 9.55 -2.55 10.43
N ASN A 155 10.70 -2.61 9.75
CA ASN A 155 11.01 -3.70 8.84
C ASN A 155 11.11 -5.06 9.57
N TRP A 156 11.73 -5.10 10.76
CA TRP A 156 11.78 -6.32 11.57
C TRP A 156 10.41 -6.76 12.04
N TRP A 157 9.55 -5.82 12.44
CA TRP A 157 8.19 -6.13 12.82
C TRP A 157 7.39 -6.70 11.66
N ASN A 158 7.50 -6.11 10.47
CA ASN A 158 6.86 -6.62 9.25
C ASN A 158 7.36 -8.02 8.88
N LEU A 159 8.67 -8.27 8.98
CA LEU A 159 9.22 -9.61 8.76
C LEU A 159 8.61 -10.61 9.76
N PHE A 160 8.59 -10.27 11.04
CA PHE A 160 8.03 -11.12 12.09
C PHE A 160 6.55 -11.44 11.84
N THR A 161 5.73 -10.45 11.53
CA THR A 161 4.30 -10.66 11.27
C THR A 161 4.06 -11.46 9.99
N ARG A 162 4.85 -11.26 8.93
CA ARG A 162 4.77 -12.04 7.69
C ARG A 162 5.16 -13.50 7.82
N LEU A 163 5.98 -13.86 8.77
CA LEU A 163 6.31 -15.26 9.04
C LEU A 163 5.09 -16.06 9.56
N ALA A 164 4.13 -15.38 10.16
CA ALA A 164 2.89 -15.98 10.64
C ALA A 164 1.70 -15.78 9.70
N GLU A 165 1.68 -14.66 8.96
CA GLU A 165 0.60 -14.24 8.07
C GLU A 165 1.21 -13.70 6.75
N PRO A 166 1.64 -14.59 5.84
CA PRO A 166 2.36 -14.18 4.62
C PRO A 166 1.49 -13.40 3.64
N ASP A 167 0.19 -13.67 3.62
CA ASP A 167 -0.74 -13.16 2.62
C ASP A 167 -1.31 -11.78 2.97
N LYS A 168 -1.01 -11.26 4.18
CA LYS A 168 -1.67 -10.09 4.72
C LYS A 168 -0.71 -9.18 5.45
N HIS A 169 -0.71 -7.90 5.13
CA HIS A 169 -0.06 -6.90 5.97
C HIS A 169 -0.85 -6.68 7.25
N LEU A 170 -0.17 -6.75 8.40
CA LEU A 170 -0.75 -6.48 9.71
C LEU A 170 -0.12 -5.23 10.32
N GLU A 171 -0.86 -4.14 10.29
CA GLU A 171 -0.43 -2.88 10.89
C GLU A 171 -0.09 -3.01 12.38
N ALA A 172 0.84 -2.20 12.86
CA ALA A 172 1.33 -2.24 14.23
C ALA A 172 0.22 -1.96 15.27
N ILE A 173 -0.72 -1.09 14.95
CA ILE A 173 -1.85 -0.78 15.86
C ILE A 173 -2.67 -2.03 16.20
N THR A 174 -2.79 -2.97 15.27
CA THR A 174 -3.51 -4.23 15.48
C THR A 174 -2.61 -5.32 16.01
N SER A 175 -1.42 -5.48 15.45
CA SER A 175 -0.54 -6.61 15.73
C SER A 175 0.21 -6.49 17.04
N ARG A 176 0.66 -5.30 17.45
CA ARG A 176 1.40 -5.10 18.70
C ARG A 176 0.61 -5.48 19.94
N PRO A 177 -0.63 -5.00 20.15
CA PRO A 177 -1.40 -5.40 21.33
C PRO A 177 -1.62 -6.91 21.40
N LEU A 178 -1.85 -7.55 20.25
CA LEU A 178 -2.11 -8.98 20.18
C LEU A 178 -0.88 -9.84 20.52
N LEU A 179 0.32 -9.34 20.21
CA LEU A 179 1.56 -10.12 20.26
C LEU A 179 2.44 -9.77 21.45
N LEU A 180 2.32 -8.55 22.00
CA LEU A 180 3.19 -8.08 23.07
C LEU A 180 2.52 -8.14 24.45
N THR A 181 1.20 -8.36 24.52
CA THR A 181 0.49 -8.34 25.79
C THR A 181 0.15 -9.74 26.25
N ALA A 182 0.73 -10.17 27.39
CA ALA A 182 0.41 -11.38 28.14
C ALA A 182 0.41 -12.71 27.34
N ILE A 183 1.15 -12.77 26.23
CA ILE A 183 1.14 -13.96 25.35
C ILE A 183 2.16 -15.02 25.77
N ALA A 184 3.24 -14.60 26.41
CA ALA A 184 4.31 -15.52 26.78
C ALA A 184 5.02 -15.11 28.06
N GLU A 185 5.46 -16.11 28.83
CA GLU A 185 6.35 -15.97 29.98
C GLU A 185 7.75 -16.47 29.61
N ARG A 186 8.77 -15.67 29.89
CA ARG A 186 10.16 -16.07 29.72
C ARG A 186 10.76 -16.45 31.05
N THR A 187 11.11 -17.73 31.20
CA THR A 187 11.85 -18.24 32.36
C THR A 187 13.29 -18.55 31.95
N ARG A 188 14.22 -18.36 32.91
CA ARG A 188 15.63 -18.72 32.74
C ARG A 188 16.07 -19.64 33.91
N HIS A 189 16.50 -20.85 33.57
CA HIS A 189 17.02 -21.79 34.53
C HIS A 189 18.24 -22.51 33.93
N ALA A 190 19.31 -22.68 34.71
CA ALA A 190 20.53 -23.40 34.32
C ALA A 190 21.11 -22.98 32.94
N ARG A 191 21.18 -21.67 32.65
CA ARG A 191 21.59 -21.07 31.37
C ARG A 191 20.64 -21.31 30.20
N GLN A 192 19.55 -22.05 30.39
CA GLN A 192 18.53 -22.21 29.39
C GLN A 192 17.45 -21.13 29.53
N THR A 193 17.02 -20.60 28.42
CA THR A 193 15.88 -19.69 28.35
C THR A 193 14.71 -20.44 27.75
N THR A 194 13.61 -20.53 28.47
CA THR A 194 12.37 -21.15 28.01
C THR A 194 11.32 -20.10 27.85
N LEU A 195 10.65 -20.09 26.68
CA LEU A 195 9.51 -19.28 26.40
C LEU A 195 8.25 -20.14 26.48
N ARG A 196 7.37 -19.83 27.42
CA ARG A 196 6.07 -20.51 27.58
C ARG A 196 5.00 -19.61 26.98
N ILE A 197 4.30 -20.11 25.98
CA ILE A 197 3.20 -19.37 25.33
C ILE A 197 1.90 -19.82 25.99
N ALA A 198 1.05 -18.86 26.37
CA ALA A 198 -0.27 -19.15 26.92
C ALA A 198 -1.16 -19.81 25.85
N SER A 199 -1.49 -21.10 26.03
CA SER A 199 -2.32 -21.87 25.09
C SER A 199 -3.76 -21.34 24.98
N THR A 200 -4.22 -20.64 26.00
CA THR A 200 -5.54 -20.03 26.07
C THR A 200 -5.63 -18.66 25.36
N HIS A 201 -4.50 -18.11 24.93
CA HIS A 201 -4.50 -16.85 24.22
C HIS A 201 -5.08 -17.02 22.81
N ALA A 202 -6.02 -16.14 22.41
CA ALA A 202 -6.72 -16.22 21.13
C ALA A 202 -5.81 -16.25 19.89
N LYS A 203 -4.54 -15.85 20.02
CA LYS A 203 -3.51 -15.84 18.96
C LYS A 203 -2.35 -16.79 19.22
N ALA A 204 -2.51 -17.75 20.14
CA ALA A 204 -1.44 -18.71 20.47
C ALA A 204 -0.95 -19.48 19.23
N ASP A 205 -1.85 -19.98 18.39
CA ASP A 205 -1.50 -20.70 17.16
C ASP A 205 -0.77 -19.80 16.14
N TRP A 206 -1.19 -18.56 16.04
CA TRP A 206 -0.54 -17.58 15.17
C TRP A 206 0.88 -17.29 15.64
N MET A 207 1.10 -17.12 16.96
CA MET A 207 2.41 -16.93 17.53
C MET A 207 3.30 -18.17 17.35
N ALA A 208 2.74 -19.37 17.51
CA ALA A 208 3.48 -20.61 17.28
C ALA A 208 3.97 -20.71 15.82
N ARG A 209 3.11 -20.34 14.84
CA ARG A 209 3.52 -20.29 13.44
C ARG A 209 4.61 -19.24 13.20
N ALA A 210 4.52 -18.05 13.80
CA ALA A 210 5.54 -17.01 13.69
C ALA A 210 6.89 -17.49 14.22
N LEU A 211 6.93 -18.08 15.41
CA LEU A 211 8.15 -18.61 16.01
C LEU A 211 8.76 -19.76 15.18
N ALA A 212 7.93 -20.65 14.66
CA ALA A 212 8.39 -21.71 13.76
C ALA A 212 8.92 -21.13 12.43
N GLY A 213 8.30 -20.08 11.89
CA GLY A 213 8.77 -19.35 10.72
C GLY A 213 10.13 -18.69 10.95
N ILE A 214 10.30 -18.02 12.10
CA ILE A 214 11.58 -17.41 12.50
C ILE A 214 12.67 -18.48 12.63
N ALA A 215 12.39 -19.58 13.31
CA ALA A 215 13.35 -20.66 13.48
C ALA A 215 13.83 -21.23 12.13
N ARG A 216 12.91 -21.44 11.18
CA ARG A 216 13.23 -21.88 9.82
C ARG A 216 14.07 -20.83 9.07
N PHE A 217 13.72 -19.57 9.17
CA PHE A 217 14.45 -18.48 8.53
C PHE A 217 15.88 -18.37 9.05
N LEU A 218 16.08 -18.39 10.38
CA LEU A 218 17.40 -18.36 11.00
C LEU A 218 18.23 -19.60 10.65
N GLY A 219 17.61 -20.79 10.61
CA GLY A 219 18.28 -22.01 10.18
C GLY A 219 18.72 -21.98 8.70
N ALA A 220 17.94 -21.35 7.83
CA ALA A 220 18.32 -21.15 6.44
C ALA A 220 19.48 -20.16 6.29
N LEU A 221 19.48 -19.07 7.06
CA LEU A 221 20.59 -18.11 7.09
C LEU A 221 21.89 -18.73 7.59
N ALA A 222 21.85 -19.55 8.64
CA ALA A 222 23.02 -20.26 9.15
C ALA A 222 23.64 -21.17 8.08
N LYS A 223 22.81 -21.97 7.40
CA LYS A 223 23.26 -22.82 6.28
C LYS A 223 23.85 -22.03 5.11
N ALA A 224 23.24 -20.89 4.75
CA ALA A 224 23.78 -20.04 3.69
C ALA A 224 25.11 -19.41 4.07
N ALA A 225 25.29 -19.03 5.35
CA ALA A 225 26.57 -18.51 5.84
C ALA A 225 27.68 -19.57 5.80
N GLU A 226 27.39 -20.83 6.13
CA GLU A 226 28.34 -21.96 6.04
C GLU A 226 28.77 -22.25 4.59
N GLN A 227 27.95 -21.93 3.58
CA GLN A 227 28.28 -22.12 2.16
C GLN A 227 29.16 -21.00 1.59
N LEU A 228 29.30 -19.88 2.30
CA LEU A 228 30.10 -18.72 1.88
C LEU A 228 31.49 -18.68 2.53
N THR A 229 31.75 -19.59 3.47
CA THR A 229 33.07 -19.79 4.13
C THR A 229 33.79 -20.99 3.55
#